data_3a4e69e6512c609048e76d11ffc11f20
#
_entry.id   3a4e69e6512c609048e76d11ffc11f20
#
_cell.length_a   1.000
_cell.length_b   1.000
_cell.length_c   1.000
_cell.angle_alpha   90.00
_cell.angle_beta   90.00
_cell.angle_gamma   90.00
#
_symmetry.space_group_name_H-M   'P 1'
#
loop_
_entity.id
_entity.type
_entity.pdbx_description
1 polymer ?
#
loop_
_entity_poly.entity_id
_entity_poly.type
_entity_poly.pdbx_seq_one_letter_code
_entity_poly.pdbx_strand_id
1 'polypeptide(L)'
;MKYESAVMDLYNQGIYSGPEIARRLGITGNRVWDVFIKHGIKQRDLDELNKLKVSSKLQEEVLIGTVIGDGCLFKQNKTAVKCRLVLAHSLKQKEYFLKKYEILKNLIGADYVFQTRYDRRTNKNYYCIKFQSHANLLYTDLRNKWYKEGKKIICEDIYKYGADCLAVKFFDDGYKAQNGFYIAMDRFDNESLRIFRDWMMTMGIGSTLEKGNKVYVPKKYREKFIETVKPFATSDVLYKLGELLETPAADNQQPSHKNTSESIVEGSTTNR
;
A
#
# COMPACT_ATOMS: atom_id res chain seq x y z
N MET A 1 -10.05 -40.48 -20.31
CA MET A 1 -9.03 -39.80 -21.16
C MET A 1 -7.66 -39.96 -20.51
N LYS A 2 -6.58 -40.14 -21.31
CA LYS A 2 -5.21 -40.43 -20.81
C LYS A 2 -4.67 -39.39 -19.76
N TYR A 3 -5.17 -38.17 -19.79
CA TYR A 3 -4.68 -37.07 -18.93
C TYR A 3 -5.68 -36.61 -17.87
N GLU A 4 -6.82 -37.30 -17.76
CA GLU A 4 -7.96 -36.84 -16.94
C GLU A 4 -7.61 -36.74 -15.45
N SER A 5 -7.01 -37.79 -14.88
CA SER A 5 -6.58 -37.78 -13.47
C SER A 5 -5.56 -36.66 -13.22
N ALA A 6 -4.50 -36.55 -14.05
CA ALA A 6 -3.48 -35.55 -13.89
C ALA A 6 -4.02 -34.10 -14.01
N VAL A 7 -4.99 -33.87 -14.90
CA VAL A 7 -5.68 -32.56 -15.00
C VAL A 7 -6.46 -32.26 -13.72
N MET A 8 -7.19 -33.27 -13.21
CA MET A 8 -7.98 -33.11 -11.98
C MET A 8 -7.10 -32.90 -10.75
N ASP A 9 -5.99 -33.64 -10.65
CA ASP A 9 -5.04 -33.48 -9.53
C ASP A 9 -4.44 -32.11 -9.49
N LEU A 10 -4.00 -31.54 -10.62
CA LEU A 10 -3.51 -30.19 -10.70
C LEU A 10 -4.61 -29.13 -10.45
N TYR A 11 -5.81 -29.37 -10.97
CA TYR A 11 -6.94 -28.47 -10.70
C TYR A 11 -7.29 -28.42 -9.22
N ASN A 12 -7.35 -29.59 -8.55
CA ASN A 12 -7.71 -29.68 -7.13
C ASN A 12 -6.69 -29.03 -6.18
N GLN A 13 -5.44 -28.82 -6.62
CA GLN A 13 -4.46 -28.04 -5.86
C GLN A 13 -4.87 -26.56 -5.68
N GLY A 14 -5.83 -26.07 -6.44
CA GLY A 14 -6.41 -24.74 -6.23
C GLY A 14 -5.61 -23.57 -6.77
N ILE A 15 -4.40 -23.78 -7.28
CA ILE A 15 -3.42 -22.74 -7.64
C ILE A 15 -3.17 -22.60 -9.15
N TYR A 16 -3.63 -23.55 -9.97
CA TYR A 16 -3.36 -23.54 -11.42
C TYR A 16 -4.60 -23.17 -12.23
N SER A 17 -4.40 -22.37 -13.27
CA SER A 17 -5.37 -22.11 -14.33
C SER A 17 -5.37 -23.23 -15.38
N GLY A 18 -6.42 -23.32 -16.21
CA GLY A 18 -6.47 -24.25 -17.33
C GLY A 18 -5.25 -24.19 -18.26
N PRO A 19 -4.83 -23.00 -18.74
CA PRO A 19 -3.60 -22.85 -19.53
C PRO A 19 -2.33 -23.29 -18.80
N GLU A 20 -2.22 -23.05 -17.50
CA GLU A 20 -1.07 -23.50 -16.72
C GLU A 20 -1.03 -25.01 -16.55
N ILE A 21 -2.18 -25.65 -16.33
CA ILE A 21 -2.32 -27.12 -16.30
C ILE A 21 -1.90 -27.73 -17.66
N ALA A 22 -2.37 -27.14 -18.76
CA ALA A 22 -1.98 -27.54 -20.08
C ALA A 22 -0.47 -27.51 -20.29
N ARG A 23 0.16 -26.43 -19.92
CA ARG A 23 1.61 -26.22 -20.03
C ARG A 23 2.39 -27.22 -19.17
N ARG A 24 1.98 -27.47 -17.93
CA ARG A 24 2.64 -28.41 -17.00
C ARG A 24 2.54 -29.85 -17.47
N LEU A 25 1.43 -30.23 -18.08
CA LEU A 25 1.21 -31.59 -18.61
C LEU A 25 1.69 -31.78 -20.06
N GLY A 26 2.19 -30.74 -20.72
CA GLY A 26 2.60 -30.80 -22.12
C GLY A 26 1.44 -31.15 -23.08
N ILE A 27 0.21 -30.71 -22.74
CA ILE A 27 -0.99 -30.96 -23.55
C ILE A 27 -1.60 -29.63 -24.04
N THR A 28 -2.51 -29.73 -25.00
CA THR A 28 -3.22 -28.54 -25.49
C THR A 28 -4.29 -28.10 -24.51
N GLY A 29 -4.58 -26.77 -24.50
CA GLY A 29 -5.64 -26.19 -23.66
C GLY A 29 -7.01 -26.83 -23.90
N ASN A 30 -7.30 -27.24 -25.15
CA ASN A 30 -8.56 -27.94 -25.50
C ASN A 30 -8.72 -29.24 -24.73
N ARG A 31 -7.65 -30.01 -24.55
CA ARG A 31 -7.70 -31.25 -23.78
C ARG A 31 -8.01 -31.04 -22.30
N VAL A 32 -7.51 -29.97 -21.73
CA VAL A 32 -7.87 -29.55 -20.35
C VAL A 32 -9.34 -29.13 -20.31
N TRP A 33 -9.77 -28.38 -21.32
CA TRP A 33 -11.15 -27.93 -21.44
C TRP A 33 -12.15 -29.11 -21.57
N ASP A 34 -11.84 -30.12 -22.37
CA ASP A 34 -12.66 -31.32 -22.51
C ASP A 34 -12.84 -32.07 -21.18
N VAL A 35 -11.78 -32.10 -20.34
CA VAL A 35 -11.88 -32.65 -18.98
C VAL A 35 -12.80 -31.78 -18.11
N PHE A 36 -12.66 -30.48 -18.18
CA PHE A 36 -13.50 -29.54 -17.39
C PHE A 36 -14.98 -29.68 -17.76
N ILE A 37 -15.30 -29.75 -19.06
CA ILE A 37 -16.68 -29.97 -19.52
C ILE A 37 -17.21 -31.31 -19.02
N LYS A 38 -16.43 -32.37 -19.17
CA LYS A 38 -16.82 -33.72 -18.74
C LYS A 38 -17.18 -33.82 -17.25
N HIS A 39 -16.45 -33.04 -16.42
CA HIS A 39 -16.65 -33.01 -14.95
C HIS A 39 -17.52 -31.85 -14.48
N GLY A 40 -18.15 -31.08 -15.40
CA GLY A 40 -18.95 -29.92 -15.03
C GLY A 40 -18.18 -28.79 -14.29
N ILE A 41 -16.86 -28.71 -14.55
CA ILE A 41 -15.97 -27.78 -13.86
C ILE A 41 -15.95 -26.45 -14.58
N LYS A 42 -16.24 -25.38 -13.85
CA LYS A 42 -16.02 -24.01 -14.33
C LYS A 42 -14.53 -23.69 -14.30
N GLN A 43 -13.98 -23.20 -15.43
CA GLN A 43 -12.62 -22.67 -15.44
C GLN A 43 -12.44 -21.58 -14.40
N ARG A 44 -11.35 -21.64 -13.62
CA ARG A 44 -11.02 -20.56 -12.68
C ARG A 44 -10.66 -19.29 -13.43
N ASP A 45 -11.10 -18.20 -12.90
CA ASP A 45 -10.67 -16.90 -13.37
C ASP A 45 -9.17 -16.73 -13.09
N LEU A 46 -8.39 -16.46 -14.13
CA LEU A 46 -6.95 -16.19 -14.02
C LEU A 46 -6.67 -15.00 -13.08
N ASP A 47 -7.56 -14.03 -13.07
CA ASP A 47 -7.43 -12.86 -12.21
C ASP A 47 -7.60 -13.21 -10.73
N GLU A 48 -8.52 -14.14 -10.41
CA GLU A 48 -8.67 -14.66 -9.04
C GLU A 48 -7.47 -15.51 -8.60
N LEU A 49 -6.93 -16.34 -9.49
CA LEU A 49 -5.72 -17.13 -9.20
C LEU A 49 -4.48 -16.27 -8.98
N ASN A 50 -4.38 -15.16 -9.72
CA ASN A 50 -3.29 -14.21 -9.61
C ASN A 50 -3.54 -13.11 -8.58
N LYS A 51 -4.65 -13.16 -7.84
CA LYS A 51 -4.95 -12.21 -6.78
C LYS A 51 -3.92 -12.32 -5.66
N LEU A 52 -3.27 -11.21 -5.36
CA LEU A 52 -2.32 -11.13 -4.27
C LEU A 52 -3.01 -11.44 -2.94
N LYS A 53 -2.33 -12.18 -2.07
CA LYS A 53 -2.81 -12.53 -0.73
C LYS A 53 -1.93 -11.88 0.30
N VAL A 54 -2.55 -11.28 1.31
CA VAL A 54 -1.87 -10.79 2.49
C VAL A 54 -1.33 -11.96 3.30
N SER A 55 -0.08 -11.91 3.71
CA SER A 55 0.64 -13.03 4.32
C SER A 55 0.64 -13.02 5.85
N SER A 56 0.37 -11.88 6.47
CA SER A 56 0.40 -11.73 7.93
C SER A 56 -0.52 -10.61 8.41
N LYS A 57 -0.85 -10.64 9.70
CA LYS A 57 -1.63 -9.59 10.37
C LYS A 57 -0.95 -8.22 10.29
N LEU A 58 0.36 -8.18 10.56
CA LEU A 58 1.16 -6.96 10.42
C LEU A 58 1.06 -6.38 9.01
N GLN A 59 1.21 -7.21 7.98
CA GLN A 59 1.11 -6.77 6.60
C GLN A 59 -0.28 -6.20 6.28
N GLU A 60 -1.33 -6.84 6.78
CA GLU A 60 -2.71 -6.38 6.59
C GLU A 60 -2.93 -5.02 7.27
N GLU A 61 -2.51 -4.86 8.52
CA GLU A 61 -2.63 -3.60 9.27
C GLU A 61 -1.85 -2.47 8.60
N VAL A 62 -0.62 -2.73 8.15
CA VAL A 62 0.19 -1.74 7.43
C VAL A 62 -0.45 -1.38 6.08
N LEU A 63 -1.00 -2.35 5.36
CA LEU A 63 -1.70 -2.11 4.10
C LEU A 63 -2.93 -1.21 4.32
N ILE A 64 -3.78 -1.54 5.29
CA ILE A 64 -4.99 -0.76 5.56
C ILE A 64 -4.64 0.62 6.12
N GLY A 65 -3.72 0.71 7.08
CA GLY A 65 -3.21 1.99 7.58
C GLY A 65 -2.69 2.88 6.45
N THR A 66 -1.95 2.30 5.49
CA THR A 66 -1.48 3.02 4.29
C THR A 66 -2.65 3.47 3.40
N VAL A 67 -3.66 2.63 3.17
CA VAL A 67 -4.83 2.97 2.35
C VAL A 67 -5.63 4.12 2.95
N ILE A 68 -5.87 4.13 4.25
CA ILE A 68 -6.59 5.21 4.94
C ILE A 68 -5.71 6.41 5.28
N GLY A 69 -4.38 6.28 5.21
CA GLY A 69 -3.37 7.33 5.34
C GLY A 69 -2.98 7.95 3.99
N ASP A 70 -1.67 8.06 3.74
CA ASP A 70 -1.11 8.72 2.54
C ASP A 70 -1.23 7.90 1.25
N GLY A 71 -1.46 6.57 1.33
CA GLY A 71 -1.59 5.70 0.16
C GLY A 71 -2.84 6.00 -0.66
N CYS A 72 -2.76 5.79 -1.96
CA CYS A 72 -3.87 5.98 -2.89
C CYS A 72 -4.11 4.72 -3.71
N LEU A 73 -5.38 4.30 -3.76
CA LEU A 73 -5.84 3.24 -4.66
C LEU A 73 -6.47 3.89 -5.90
N PHE A 74 -5.88 3.67 -7.07
CA PHE A 74 -6.38 4.29 -8.30
C PHE A 74 -6.46 3.30 -9.46
N LYS A 75 -7.34 3.60 -10.41
CA LYS A 75 -7.42 2.96 -11.73
C LYS A 75 -6.58 3.76 -12.73
N GLN A 76 -5.83 3.07 -13.58
CA GLN A 76 -4.97 3.74 -14.56
C GLN A 76 -5.79 4.57 -15.57
N ASN A 77 -6.99 4.10 -15.91
CA ASN A 77 -7.96 4.77 -16.77
C ASN A 77 -9.39 4.36 -16.35
N LYS A 78 -10.41 4.93 -16.97
CA LYS A 78 -11.82 4.66 -16.66
C LYS A 78 -12.25 3.21 -16.93
N THR A 79 -11.63 2.56 -17.90
CA THR A 79 -11.94 1.18 -18.31
C THR A 79 -11.13 0.13 -17.54
N ALA A 80 -10.11 0.54 -16.79
CA ALA A 80 -9.30 -0.39 -16.01
C ALA A 80 -10.14 -1.12 -14.94
N VAL A 81 -10.10 -2.44 -14.96
CA VAL A 81 -10.77 -3.29 -13.97
C VAL A 81 -9.98 -3.31 -12.67
N LYS A 82 -8.64 -3.40 -12.75
CA LYS A 82 -7.74 -3.54 -11.62
C LYS A 82 -7.20 -2.19 -11.14
N CYS A 83 -7.10 -2.04 -9.83
CA CYS A 83 -6.48 -0.90 -9.18
C CYS A 83 -4.99 -1.14 -8.90
N ARG A 84 -4.27 -0.06 -8.60
CA ARG A 84 -2.90 -0.02 -8.10
C ARG A 84 -2.84 0.72 -6.78
N LEU A 85 -1.91 0.32 -5.91
CA LEU A 85 -1.55 1.08 -4.72
C LEU A 85 -0.37 2.01 -5.06
N VAL A 86 -0.49 3.27 -4.69
CA VAL A 86 0.59 4.26 -4.79
C VAL A 86 0.83 4.87 -3.43
N LEU A 87 2.08 5.01 -3.06
CA LEU A 87 2.52 5.73 -1.87
C LEU A 87 3.73 6.59 -2.23
N ALA A 88 3.75 7.81 -1.71
CA ALA A 88 4.91 8.69 -1.80
C ALA A 88 5.10 9.43 -0.49
N HIS A 89 6.34 9.49 -0.01
CA HIS A 89 6.74 10.28 1.16
C HIS A 89 7.86 11.25 0.82
N SER A 90 8.01 12.30 1.61
CA SER A 90 9.21 13.13 1.58
C SER A 90 10.44 12.29 1.87
N LEU A 91 11.61 12.62 1.26
CA LEU A 91 12.86 11.98 1.62
C LEU A 91 13.23 12.13 3.10
N LYS A 92 12.68 13.13 3.79
CA LYS A 92 12.82 13.28 5.25
C LYS A 92 12.18 12.13 6.04
N GLN A 93 11.30 11.34 5.41
CA GLN A 93 10.62 10.18 5.99
C GLN A 93 11.01 8.90 5.25
N LYS A 94 12.27 8.80 4.82
CA LYS A 94 12.77 7.68 4.02
C LYS A 94 12.74 6.37 4.78
N GLU A 95 13.17 6.35 6.04
CA GLU A 95 13.19 5.12 6.86
C GLU A 95 11.78 4.58 7.09
N TYR A 96 10.85 5.47 7.40
CA TYR A 96 9.45 5.14 7.56
C TYR A 96 8.82 4.59 6.26
N PHE A 97 9.12 5.21 5.12
CA PHE A 97 8.70 4.70 3.83
C PHE A 97 9.27 3.31 3.56
N LEU A 98 10.58 3.10 3.78
CA LEU A 98 11.25 1.82 3.55
C LEU A 98 10.69 0.72 4.45
N LYS A 99 10.40 1.01 5.72
CA LYS A 99 9.73 0.07 6.63
C LYS A 99 8.39 -0.42 6.05
N LYS A 100 7.54 0.49 5.59
CA LYS A 100 6.27 0.13 4.93
C LYS A 100 6.50 -0.65 3.63
N TYR A 101 7.46 -0.21 2.82
CA TYR A 101 7.80 -0.87 1.56
C TYR A 101 8.23 -2.33 1.78
N GLU A 102 9.15 -2.61 2.71
CA GLU A 102 9.62 -3.97 2.97
C GLU A 102 8.50 -4.89 3.49
N ILE A 103 7.61 -4.37 4.36
CA ILE A 103 6.44 -5.13 4.83
C ILE A 103 5.48 -5.46 3.67
N LEU A 104 5.30 -4.54 2.73
CA LEU A 104 4.34 -4.65 1.63
C LEU A 104 4.95 -5.18 0.32
N LYS A 105 6.25 -5.46 0.26
CA LYS A 105 7.04 -5.69 -0.96
C LYS A 105 6.45 -6.77 -1.89
N ASN A 106 6.03 -7.90 -1.34
CA ASN A 106 5.41 -8.98 -2.11
C ASN A 106 4.04 -8.59 -2.70
N LEU A 107 3.34 -7.63 -2.11
CA LEU A 107 2.08 -7.09 -2.63
C LEU A 107 2.33 -5.99 -3.68
N ILE A 108 3.43 -5.24 -3.56
CA ILE A 108 3.76 -4.15 -4.48
C ILE A 108 4.26 -4.70 -5.82
N GLY A 109 5.18 -5.67 -5.79
CA GLY A 109 5.74 -6.34 -6.98
C GLY A 109 6.56 -5.43 -7.91
N ALA A 110 6.90 -4.20 -7.45
CA ALA A 110 7.67 -3.20 -8.20
C ALA A 110 8.64 -2.48 -7.26
N ASP A 111 9.75 -2.00 -7.80
CA ASP A 111 10.71 -1.21 -7.04
C ASP A 111 10.19 0.20 -6.74
N TYR A 112 10.77 0.82 -5.72
CA TYR A 112 10.54 2.23 -5.44
C TYR A 112 11.51 3.09 -6.25
N VAL A 113 11.12 4.35 -6.44
CA VAL A 113 11.90 5.35 -7.17
C VAL A 113 12.02 6.63 -6.37
N PHE A 114 13.14 7.34 -6.58
CA PHE A 114 13.28 8.72 -6.12
C PHE A 114 12.74 9.67 -7.18
N GLN A 115 11.99 10.67 -6.77
CA GLN A 115 11.37 11.62 -7.67
C GLN A 115 11.49 13.02 -7.11
N THR A 116 11.79 13.99 -7.99
CA THR A 116 11.66 15.42 -7.67
C THR A 116 10.27 15.88 -8.10
N ARG A 117 9.56 16.52 -7.19
CA ARG A 117 8.25 17.12 -7.43
C ARG A 117 8.32 18.62 -7.26
N TYR A 118 8.03 19.34 -8.32
CA TYR A 118 7.90 20.79 -8.27
C TYR A 118 6.52 21.19 -7.75
N ASP A 119 6.48 22.02 -6.71
CA ASP A 119 5.26 22.60 -6.18
C ASP A 119 5.14 24.06 -6.62
N ARG A 120 4.22 24.31 -7.55
CA ARG A 120 3.96 25.64 -8.11
C ARG A 120 3.53 26.67 -7.07
N ARG A 121 2.85 26.25 -5.99
CA ARG A 121 2.35 27.11 -4.94
C ARG A 121 3.49 27.71 -4.10
N THR A 122 4.52 26.91 -3.85
CA THR A 122 5.68 27.32 -3.04
C THR A 122 6.90 27.68 -3.87
N ASN A 123 6.83 27.47 -5.19
CA ASN A 123 7.94 27.65 -6.13
C ASN A 123 9.20 26.85 -5.72
N LYS A 124 9.02 25.65 -5.19
CA LYS A 124 10.11 24.81 -4.68
C LYS A 124 10.05 23.39 -5.21
N ASN A 125 11.22 22.78 -5.36
CA ASN A 125 11.36 21.37 -5.61
C ASN A 125 11.36 20.60 -4.29
N TYR A 126 10.57 19.52 -4.22
CA TYR A 126 10.53 18.58 -3.12
C TYR A 126 11.02 17.22 -3.59
N TYR A 127 11.96 16.66 -2.86
CA TYR A 127 12.44 15.31 -3.10
C TYR A 127 11.55 14.31 -2.36
N CYS A 128 11.08 13.32 -3.09
CA CYS A 128 10.23 12.27 -2.54
C CYS A 128 10.71 10.89 -2.97
N ILE A 129 10.34 9.89 -2.18
CA ILE A 129 10.47 8.47 -2.46
C ILE A 129 9.07 7.90 -2.70
N LYS A 130 8.90 7.10 -3.74
CA LYS A 130 7.59 6.63 -4.20
C LYS A 130 7.66 5.19 -4.68
N PHE A 131 6.60 4.42 -4.42
CA PHE A 131 6.31 3.21 -5.17
C PHE A 131 4.93 3.26 -5.84
N GLN A 132 4.78 2.45 -6.87
CA GLN A 132 3.51 2.17 -7.51
C GLN A 132 3.43 0.67 -7.78
N SER A 133 2.46 -0.01 -7.17
CA SER A 133 2.31 -1.45 -7.32
C SER A 133 1.91 -1.85 -8.73
N HIS A 134 2.07 -3.14 -9.05
CA HIS A 134 1.35 -3.72 -10.18
C HIS A 134 -0.16 -3.66 -9.92
N ALA A 135 -0.95 -3.64 -11.01
CA ALA A 135 -2.40 -3.65 -10.91
C ALA A 135 -2.89 -5.04 -10.48
N ASN A 136 -3.77 -5.10 -9.47
CA ASN A 136 -4.26 -6.38 -8.95
C ASN A 136 -5.68 -6.27 -8.40
N LEU A 137 -6.43 -7.37 -8.36
CA LEU A 137 -7.78 -7.44 -7.81
C LEU A 137 -7.81 -7.14 -6.31
N LEU A 138 -6.77 -7.51 -5.55
CA LEU A 138 -6.66 -7.12 -4.14
C LEU A 138 -6.92 -5.62 -3.94
N TYR A 139 -6.27 -4.79 -4.77
CA TYR A 139 -6.42 -3.32 -4.66
C TYR A 139 -7.77 -2.83 -5.16
N THR A 140 -8.41 -3.57 -6.07
CA THR A 140 -9.77 -3.27 -6.51
C THR A 140 -10.77 -3.52 -5.39
N ASP A 141 -10.66 -4.65 -4.70
CA ASP A 141 -11.51 -5.00 -3.56
C ASP A 141 -11.33 -4.01 -2.41
N LEU A 142 -10.07 -3.66 -2.10
CA LEU A 142 -9.78 -2.62 -1.11
C LEU A 142 -10.39 -1.27 -1.51
N ARG A 143 -10.30 -0.89 -2.79
CA ARG A 143 -10.91 0.34 -3.25
C ARG A 143 -12.43 0.32 -3.13
N ASN A 144 -13.08 -0.77 -3.50
CA ASN A 144 -14.53 -0.92 -3.38
C ASN A 144 -15.00 -0.84 -1.92
N LYS A 145 -14.17 -1.27 -0.98
CA LYS A 145 -14.47 -1.25 0.46
C LYS A 145 -14.15 0.09 1.13
N TRP A 146 -12.99 0.69 0.84
CA TRP A 146 -12.45 1.86 1.54
C TRP A 146 -12.64 3.19 0.80
N TYR A 147 -13.40 3.18 -0.32
CA TYR A 147 -13.73 4.39 -1.06
C TYR A 147 -15.23 4.38 -1.44
N LYS A 148 -15.84 5.54 -1.29
CA LYS A 148 -17.20 5.82 -1.75
C LYS A 148 -17.16 7.06 -2.63
N GLU A 149 -17.67 6.98 -3.86
CA GLU A 149 -17.68 8.10 -4.82
C GLU A 149 -16.29 8.75 -5.04
N GLY A 150 -15.26 7.91 -5.04
CA GLY A 150 -13.87 8.35 -5.22
C GLY A 150 -13.20 8.96 -3.98
N LYS A 151 -13.90 9.12 -2.87
CA LYS A 151 -13.38 9.60 -1.59
C LYS A 151 -13.08 8.42 -0.66
N LYS A 152 -12.03 8.53 0.15
CA LYS A 152 -11.74 7.55 1.20
C LYS A 152 -12.83 7.59 2.27
N ILE A 153 -13.19 6.40 2.76
CA ILE A 153 -14.07 6.23 3.91
C ILE A 153 -13.41 5.33 4.96
N ILE A 154 -13.87 5.42 6.20
CA ILE A 154 -13.62 4.42 7.24
C ILE A 154 -14.90 3.60 7.38
N CYS A 155 -14.83 2.30 7.16
CA CYS A 155 -15.93 1.38 7.35
C CYS A 155 -15.70 0.51 8.60
N GLU A 156 -16.73 -0.23 9.03
CA GLU A 156 -16.69 -1.07 10.24
C GLU A 156 -15.62 -2.17 10.20
N ASP A 157 -15.14 -2.54 9.01
CA ASP A 157 -14.00 -3.46 8.93
C ASP A 157 -12.74 -2.96 9.65
N ILE A 158 -12.65 -1.65 9.99
CA ILE A 158 -11.54 -1.09 10.77
C ILE A 158 -11.38 -1.77 12.13
N TYR A 159 -12.47 -2.27 12.73
CA TYR A 159 -12.44 -2.97 14.02
C TYR A 159 -11.64 -4.28 13.99
N LYS A 160 -11.32 -4.81 12.81
CA LYS A 160 -10.44 -5.97 12.64
C LYS A 160 -8.97 -5.66 12.85
N TYR A 161 -8.58 -4.37 12.86
CA TYR A 161 -7.20 -3.91 12.87
C TYR A 161 -6.87 -3.26 14.22
N GLY A 162 -5.59 -3.22 14.55
CA GLY A 162 -5.11 -2.77 15.85
C GLY A 162 -4.06 -1.65 15.75
N ALA A 163 -3.05 -1.79 16.61
CA ALA A 163 -2.03 -0.77 16.87
C ALA A 163 -1.23 -0.36 15.64
N ASP A 164 -0.82 -1.32 14.80
CA ASP A 164 0.01 -1.01 13.62
C ASP A 164 -0.77 -0.22 12.58
N CYS A 165 -2.06 -0.52 12.40
CA CYS A 165 -2.92 0.26 11.50
C CYS A 165 -3.09 1.70 12.00
N LEU A 166 -3.32 1.91 13.31
CA LEU A 166 -3.42 3.24 13.92
C LEU A 166 -2.09 3.99 13.82
N ALA A 167 -0.97 3.31 14.07
CA ALA A 167 0.36 3.89 13.99
C ALA A 167 0.66 4.39 12.57
N VAL A 168 0.39 3.58 11.54
CA VAL A 168 0.56 3.99 10.14
C VAL A 168 -0.32 5.20 9.83
N LYS A 169 -1.61 5.18 10.19
CA LYS A 169 -2.50 6.33 9.98
C LYS A 169 -1.99 7.59 10.69
N PHE A 170 -1.50 7.45 11.94
CA PHE A 170 -0.95 8.59 12.67
C PHE A 170 0.36 9.12 12.05
N PHE A 171 1.31 8.24 11.70
CA PHE A 171 2.56 8.69 11.10
C PHE A 171 2.39 9.22 9.67
N ASP A 172 1.32 8.89 8.98
CA ASP A 172 0.95 9.52 7.72
C ASP A 172 0.36 10.93 7.99
N ASP A 173 -0.74 11.05 8.72
CA ASP A 173 -1.58 12.24 8.80
C ASP A 173 -1.60 12.92 10.19
N GLY A 174 -0.84 12.40 11.16
CA GLY A 174 -0.84 12.92 12.52
C GLY A 174 0.30 13.90 12.81
N TYR A 175 0.11 14.65 13.90
CA TYR A 175 1.13 15.56 14.45
C TYR A 175 0.89 15.84 15.92
N LYS A 176 1.97 16.25 16.63
CA LYS A 176 1.90 16.66 18.04
C LYS A 176 1.15 17.97 18.19
N ALA A 177 0.24 18.03 19.15
CA ALA A 177 -0.33 19.24 19.69
C ALA A 177 0.36 19.64 20.99
N GLN A 178 0.04 20.81 21.53
CA GLN A 178 0.59 21.28 22.81
C GLN A 178 0.34 20.27 23.95
N ASN A 179 -0.88 19.75 24.05
CA ASN A 179 -1.31 18.87 25.15
C ASN A 179 -1.80 17.49 24.67
N GLY A 180 -1.45 17.07 23.46
CA GLY A 180 -1.94 15.80 22.91
C GLY A 180 -1.49 15.60 21.47
N PHE A 181 -2.34 14.93 20.68
CA PHE A 181 -2.06 14.65 19.28
C PHE A 181 -3.27 14.95 18.40
N TYR A 182 -3.01 15.36 17.19
CA TYR A 182 -4.01 15.47 16.13
C TYR A 182 -3.79 14.39 15.07
N ILE A 183 -4.89 13.89 14.51
CA ILE A 183 -4.91 13.08 13.28
C ILE A 183 -5.80 13.82 12.30
N ALA A 184 -5.25 14.24 11.16
CA ALA A 184 -5.99 14.92 10.12
C ALA A 184 -6.91 13.92 9.38
N MET A 185 -8.19 14.28 9.30
CA MET A 185 -9.24 13.50 8.68
C MET A 185 -10.10 14.37 7.75
N ASP A 186 -9.53 15.45 7.19
CA ASP A 186 -10.27 16.52 6.48
C ASP A 186 -11.12 16.01 5.31
N ARG A 187 -10.73 14.88 4.73
CA ARG A 187 -11.38 14.30 3.54
C ARG A 187 -12.39 13.21 3.86
N PHE A 188 -12.56 12.88 5.14
CA PHE A 188 -13.47 11.84 5.58
C PHE A 188 -14.84 12.43 5.95
N ASP A 189 -15.91 11.67 5.72
CA ASP A 189 -17.26 12.03 6.11
C ASP A 189 -17.50 11.82 7.62
N ASN A 190 -18.63 12.34 8.12
CA ASN A 190 -18.96 12.28 9.55
C ASN A 190 -19.08 10.86 10.08
N GLU A 191 -19.56 9.92 9.27
CA GLU A 191 -19.69 8.52 9.67
C GLU A 191 -18.31 7.87 9.80
N SER A 192 -17.40 8.12 8.87
CA SER A 192 -16.00 7.70 8.97
C SER A 192 -15.32 8.24 10.24
N LEU A 193 -15.58 9.51 10.59
CA LEU A 193 -15.05 10.13 11.81
C LEU A 193 -15.58 9.45 13.07
N ARG A 194 -16.89 9.13 13.11
CA ARG A 194 -17.51 8.40 14.20
C ARG A 194 -16.87 7.02 14.36
N ILE A 195 -16.86 6.21 13.30
CA ILE A 195 -16.31 4.85 13.30
C ILE A 195 -14.84 4.86 13.72
N PHE A 196 -14.04 5.80 13.20
CA PHE A 196 -12.60 5.91 13.52
C PHE A 196 -12.37 6.20 15.01
N ARG A 197 -13.14 7.10 15.60
CA ARG A 197 -13.03 7.42 17.02
C ARG A 197 -13.49 6.26 17.92
N ASP A 198 -14.60 5.60 17.55
CA ASP A 198 -15.11 4.43 18.26
C ASP A 198 -14.09 3.27 18.19
N TRP A 199 -13.46 3.08 17.04
CA TRP A 199 -12.37 2.12 16.89
C TRP A 199 -11.15 2.45 17.76
N MET A 200 -10.71 3.71 17.83
CA MET A 200 -9.65 4.12 18.76
C MET A 200 -10.02 3.82 20.22
N MET A 201 -11.29 4.00 20.59
CA MET A 201 -11.78 3.70 21.94
C MET A 201 -11.67 2.21 22.27
N THR A 202 -11.80 1.28 21.31
CA THR A 202 -11.58 -0.16 21.57
C THR A 202 -10.15 -0.47 21.99
N MET A 203 -9.19 0.39 21.65
CA MET A 203 -7.79 0.32 22.10
C MET A 203 -7.54 1.13 23.38
N GLY A 204 -8.58 1.64 24.05
CA GLY A 204 -8.48 2.48 25.25
C GLY A 204 -8.03 3.91 24.98
N ILE A 205 -8.14 4.41 23.72
CA ILE A 205 -7.71 5.73 23.31
C ILE A 205 -8.94 6.59 23.00
N GLY A 206 -9.36 7.40 23.95
CA GLY A 206 -10.46 8.36 23.75
C GLY A 206 -9.99 9.59 22.97
N SER A 207 -10.90 10.13 22.16
CA SER A 207 -10.62 11.28 21.30
C SER A 207 -11.84 12.21 21.17
N THR A 208 -11.60 13.46 20.78
CA THR A 208 -12.62 14.44 20.42
C THR A 208 -12.50 14.83 18.96
N LEU A 209 -13.57 15.39 18.41
CA LEU A 209 -13.56 15.95 17.06
C LEU A 209 -13.40 17.47 17.16
N GLU A 210 -12.39 17.98 16.47
CA GLU A 210 -12.08 19.41 16.39
C GLU A 210 -12.47 19.98 15.02
N LYS A 211 -12.52 21.32 14.94
CA LYS A 211 -12.81 22.03 13.69
C LYS A 211 -11.89 21.59 12.55
N GLY A 212 -12.46 21.38 11.36
CA GLY A 212 -11.75 20.92 10.17
C GLY A 212 -11.47 19.41 10.19
N ASN A 213 -12.39 18.63 10.77
CA ASN A 213 -12.31 17.16 10.81
C ASN A 213 -10.98 16.64 11.34
N LYS A 214 -10.49 17.20 12.43
CA LYS A 214 -9.31 16.73 13.13
C LYS A 214 -9.72 15.92 14.35
N VAL A 215 -9.24 14.69 14.41
CA VAL A 215 -9.41 13.85 15.60
C VAL A 215 -8.32 14.20 16.59
N TYR A 216 -8.71 14.68 17.77
CA TYR A 216 -7.80 15.10 18.84
C TYR A 216 -7.74 14.05 19.94
N VAL A 217 -6.54 13.61 20.28
CA VAL A 217 -6.24 12.74 21.41
C VAL A 217 -5.78 13.63 22.58
N PRO A 218 -6.61 13.81 23.63
CA PRO A 218 -6.28 14.71 24.74
C PRO A 218 -5.22 14.13 25.68
N LYS A 219 -4.62 15.00 26.51
CA LYS A 219 -3.52 14.72 27.43
C LYS A 219 -3.74 13.45 28.28
N LYS A 220 -4.96 13.19 28.75
CA LYS A 220 -5.29 12.01 29.59
C LYS A 220 -5.08 10.66 28.87
N TYR A 221 -5.05 10.64 27.53
CA TYR A 221 -4.81 9.42 26.73
C TYR A 221 -3.44 9.41 26.05
N ARG A 222 -2.61 10.42 26.34
CA ARG A 222 -1.32 10.63 25.65
C ARG A 222 -0.38 9.43 25.82
N GLU A 223 -0.21 8.95 27.03
CA GLU A 223 0.70 7.83 27.34
C GLU A 223 0.23 6.58 26.60
N LYS A 224 -1.05 6.22 26.77
CA LYS A 224 -1.63 5.06 26.07
C LYS A 224 -1.51 5.18 24.55
N PHE A 225 -1.69 6.37 23.99
CA PHE A 225 -1.53 6.60 22.57
C PHE A 225 -0.08 6.39 22.12
N ILE A 226 0.89 6.96 22.84
CA ILE A 226 2.32 6.78 22.55
C ILE A 226 2.71 5.31 22.64
N GLU A 227 2.34 4.60 23.69
CA GLU A 227 2.58 3.16 23.85
C GLU A 227 2.04 2.36 22.67
N THR A 228 0.89 2.76 22.14
CA THR A 228 0.23 2.06 21.03
C THR A 228 0.95 2.30 19.70
N VAL A 229 1.35 3.55 19.39
CA VAL A 229 1.86 3.88 18.05
C VAL A 229 3.39 3.85 17.94
N LYS A 230 4.12 4.10 19.04
CA LYS A 230 5.58 4.21 19.05
C LYS A 230 6.32 2.94 18.57
N PRO A 231 5.86 1.70 18.85
CA PRO A 231 6.52 0.48 18.35
C PRO A 231 6.67 0.43 16.82
N PHE A 232 5.78 1.11 16.10
CA PHE A 232 5.86 1.19 14.64
C PHE A 232 6.74 2.34 14.13
N ALA A 233 7.11 3.31 14.98
CA ALA A 233 7.90 4.48 14.58
C ALA A 233 9.28 4.08 14.05
N THR A 234 9.80 4.93 13.16
CA THR A 234 11.21 4.99 12.75
C THR A 234 11.77 6.33 13.22
N SER A 235 13.10 6.47 13.25
CA SER A 235 13.76 7.67 13.77
C SER A 235 13.26 8.95 13.10
N ASP A 236 13.03 8.90 11.79
CA ASP A 236 12.63 10.01 10.94
C ASP A 236 11.16 10.48 11.10
N VAL A 237 10.33 9.79 11.91
CA VAL A 237 8.95 10.20 12.24
C VAL A 237 8.70 10.43 13.73
N LEU A 238 9.69 10.21 14.62
CA LEU A 238 9.56 10.42 16.07
C LEU A 238 9.22 11.87 16.45
N TYR A 239 9.59 12.85 15.63
CA TYR A 239 9.20 14.25 15.83
C TYR A 239 7.68 14.44 15.91
N LYS A 240 6.89 13.57 15.28
CA LYS A 240 5.42 13.60 15.35
C LYS A 240 4.88 13.25 16.75
N LEU A 241 5.67 12.50 17.53
CA LEU A 241 5.41 12.24 18.94
C LEU A 241 5.97 13.35 19.87
N GLY A 242 6.77 14.25 19.30
CA GLY A 242 7.44 15.33 20.01
C GLY A 242 8.74 14.92 20.67
N GLU A 243 9.31 13.81 20.26
CA GLU A 243 10.68 13.48 20.58
C GLU A 243 11.57 14.30 19.64
N LEU A 244 12.52 15.03 20.21
CA LEU A 244 13.53 15.74 19.43
C LEU A 244 14.40 14.68 18.74
N LEU A 245 14.50 14.75 17.42
CA LEU A 245 15.56 14.08 16.71
C LEU A 245 16.86 14.73 17.19
N GLU A 246 17.80 13.96 17.71
CA GLU A 246 19.20 14.35 17.62
C GLU A 246 19.50 14.45 16.13
N THR A 247 19.52 15.67 15.62
CA THR A 247 19.71 15.94 14.20
C THR A 247 21.10 15.45 13.79
N PRO A 248 21.22 14.42 12.94
CA PRO A 248 22.42 14.29 12.14
C PRO A 248 22.46 15.52 11.23
N ALA A 249 23.60 16.18 11.18
CA ALA A 249 23.81 17.33 10.33
C ALA A 249 23.27 17.06 8.93
N ALA A 250 22.50 18.02 8.40
CA ALA A 250 21.85 17.93 7.10
C ALA A 250 22.91 17.71 6.01
N ASP A 251 23.11 16.47 5.61
CA ASP A 251 23.91 16.12 4.45
C ASP A 251 23.04 16.39 3.21
N ASN A 252 23.18 17.60 2.66
CA ASN A 252 22.59 18.05 1.41
C ASN A 252 23.29 17.40 0.20
N GLN A 253 23.69 16.13 0.30
CA GLN A 253 24.28 15.44 -0.84
C GLN A 253 23.19 14.99 -1.81
N GLN A 254 23.15 15.66 -2.97
CA GLN A 254 22.49 15.13 -4.15
C GLN A 254 22.99 13.71 -4.44
N PRO A 255 22.11 12.74 -4.72
CA PRO A 255 22.56 11.45 -5.19
C PRO A 255 23.32 11.66 -6.50
N SER A 256 24.63 11.36 -6.51
CA SER A 256 25.44 11.36 -7.70
C SER A 256 24.89 10.34 -8.69
N HIS A 257 24.35 10.82 -9.80
CA HIS A 257 24.05 9.98 -10.95
C HIS A 257 25.37 9.40 -11.47
N LYS A 258 25.63 8.13 -11.23
CA LYS A 258 26.61 7.38 -12.02
C LYS A 258 25.99 7.17 -13.40
N ASN A 259 26.32 8.08 -14.31
CA ASN A 259 26.18 7.83 -15.74
C ASN A 259 27.18 6.74 -16.14
N THR A 260 26.73 5.54 -16.33
CA THR A 260 27.41 4.55 -17.15
C THR A 260 27.09 4.88 -18.61
N SER A 261 27.86 5.79 -19.16
CA SER A 261 27.96 5.97 -20.63
C SER A 261 28.88 4.90 -21.15
N GLU A 262 28.32 3.81 -21.65
CA GLU A 262 29.01 2.93 -22.56
C GLU A 262 29.16 3.64 -23.91
N SER A 263 30.40 3.90 -24.26
CA SER A 263 30.83 4.43 -25.54
C SER A 263 30.52 3.44 -26.67
N ILE A 264 29.58 3.79 -27.54
CA ILE A 264 29.42 3.13 -28.83
C ILE A 264 30.47 3.72 -29.76
N VAL A 265 31.42 2.85 -30.14
CA VAL A 265 32.45 3.12 -31.15
C VAL A 265 31.78 3.33 -32.52
N GLU A 266 31.95 4.53 -33.08
CA GLU A 266 31.64 4.80 -34.48
C GLU A 266 32.61 4.06 -35.36
N GLY A 267 32.11 3.08 -36.11
CA GLY A 267 32.80 2.48 -37.25
C GLY A 267 32.44 3.23 -38.54
N SER A 268 33.31 4.10 -38.98
CA SER A 268 33.27 4.69 -40.30
C SER A 268 33.54 3.64 -41.36
N THR A 269 32.65 3.52 -42.34
CA THR A 269 33.01 3.02 -43.68
C THR A 269 32.30 3.86 -44.75
N THR A 270 33.13 4.64 -45.40
CA THR A 270 32.92 5.19 -46.74
C THR A 270 32.79 4.06 -47.75
N ASN A 271 31.80 4.13 -48.65
CA ASN A 271 32.01 4.11 -50.13
C ASN A 271 30.71 3.87 -50.91
N ARG A 272 30.54 4.76 -51.84
CA ARG A 272 29.79 4.78 -53.10
C ARG A 272 28.28 5.01 -53.02
#